data_3b68619c924305cda04261deb68d8426
#
_entry.id   3b68619c924305cda04261deb68d8426
#
_cell.length_a   1.000
_cell.length_b   1.000
_cell.length_c   1.000
_cell.angle_alpha   90.00
_cell.angle_beta   90.00
_cell.angle_gamma   90.00
#
_symmetry.space_group_name_H-M   'P 1'
#
loop_
_entity.id
_entity.type
_entity.pdbx_description
1 polymer ?
#
loop_
_entity_poly.entity_id
_entity_poly.type
_entity_poly.pdbx_seq_one_letter_code
_entity_poly.pdbx_strand_id
1 'polypeptide(L)'
;MSERSQTHATFVLERYYPVPVERVWDAFADPEMKRQWFGSGDFVEQERREDFRVGGVAIHDGRRKGGPLSQFRATYTDIRPYERIIYTYDMWLDGVHASTSITTIVLEPSEDGDGPGTRLTFTEQGVHLDGVHGPGPKAAAGRKEGTAGLLDAIGALLQGAHR
;
A
#
# COMPACT_ATOMS: atom_id res chain seq x y z
N MET A 1 -30.73 14.05 -5.92
CA MET A 1 -29.67 13.01 -6.01
C MET A 1 -28.39 13.68 -6.44
N SER A 2 -27.39 13.72 -5.57
CA SER A 2 -26.11 14.30 -5.94
C SER A 2 -25.33 13.30 -6.78
N GLU A 3 -24.81 13.76 -7.90
CA GLU A 3 -23.90 12.96 -8.70
C GLU A 3 -22.57 12.87 -8.00
N ARG A 4 -21.98 11.68 -8.02
CA ARG A 4 -20.64 11.50 -7.51
C ARG A 4 -19.66 11.96 -8.58
N SER A 5 -18.81 12.92 -8.23
CA SER A 5 -17.73 13.34 -9.11
C SER A 5 -16.52 12.42 -8.91
N GLN A 6 -15.55 12.53 -9.80
CA GLN A 6 -14.32 11.79 -9.72
C GLN A 6 -13.13 12.74 -9.73
N THR A 7 -12.09 12.35 -9.01
CA THR A 7 -10.83 13.09 -9.00
C THR A 7 -9.71 12.13 -9.35
N HIS A 8 -8.95 12.45 -10.40
CA HIS A 8 -7.77 11.71 -10.79
C HIS A 8 -6.57 12.24 -10.03
N ALA A 9 -5.74 11.36 -9.53
CA ALA A 9 -4.55 11.75 -8.79
C ALA A 9 -3.41 10.76 -9.01
N THR A 10 -2.20 11.29 -9.03
CA THR A 10 -0.98 10.51 -9.08
C THR A 10 -0.04 11.03 -8.00
N PHE A 11 0.58 10.12 -7.24
CA PHE A 11 1.65 10.51 -6.34
C PHE A 11 2.82 9.55 -6.47
N VAL A 12 4.01 10.05 -6.13
CA VAL A 12 5.24 9.27 -6.09
C VAL A 12 5.88 9.50 -4.73
N LEU A 13 6.19 8.40 -4.04
CA LEU A 13 6.90 8.44 -2.77
C LEU A 13 8.20 7.65 -2.93
N GLU A 14 9.28 8.18 -2.38
CA GLU A 14 10.56 7.50 -2.38
C GLU A 14 11.00 7.25 -0.94
N ARG A 15 11.63 6.09 -0.71
CA ARG A 15 12.20 5.74 0.58
C ARG A 15 13.56 5.07 0.38
N TYR A 16 14.46 5.32 1.29
CA TYR A 16 15.71 4.59 1.39
C TYR A 16 15.65 3.71 2.64
N TYR A 17 15.94 2.42 2.45
CA TYR A 17 16.01 1.48 3.57
C TYR A 17 17.45 0.94 3.64
N PRO A 18 18.10 1.01 4.83
CA PRO A 18 19.50 0.58 4.97
C PRO A 18 19.63 -0.94 5.11
N VAL A 19 18.96 -1.68 4.23
CA VAL A 19 18.99 -3.14 4.18
C VAL A 19 19.01 -3.58 2.71
N PRO A 20 19.51 -4.79 2.41
CA PRO A 20 19.53 -5.29 1.04
C PRO A 20 18.14 -5.44 0.42
N VAL A 21 18.08 -5.43 -0.91
CA VAL A 21 16.83 -5.54 -1.67
C VAL A 21 16.03 -6.77 -1.26
N GLU A 22 16.68 -7.90 -1.01
CA GLU A 22 16.02 -9.14 -0.63
C GLU A 22 15.20 -8.98 0.67
N ARG A 23 15.72 -8.19 1.61
CA ARG A 23 15.01 -7.92 2.87
C ARG A 23 13.80 -7.03 2.66
N VAL A 24 13.92 -6.00 1.81
CA VAL A 24 12.79 -5.13 1.48
C VAL A 24 11.74 -5.93 0.71
N TRP A 25 12.16 -6.77 -0.22
CA TRP A 25 11.26 -7.63 -0.97
C TRP A 25 10.42 -8.51 -0.05
N ASP A 26 11.03 -9.11 0.96
CA ASP A 26 10.33 -10.00 1.90
C ASP A 26 9.21 -9.28 2.64
N ALA A 27 9.34 -7.97 2.87
CA ALA A 27 8.28 -7.19 3.52
C ALA A 27 6.98 -7.21 2.70
N PHE A 28 7.09 -7.34 1.38
CA PHE A 28 5.93 -7.41 0.49
C PHE A 28 5.54 -8.85 0.15
N ALA A 29 6.51 -9.73 -0.03
CA ALA A 29 6.29 -11.08 -0.53
C ALA A 29 5.92 -12.08 0.56
N ASP A 30 6.40 -11.89 1.79
CA ASP A 30 6.10 -12.77 2.90
C ASP A 30 4.81 -12.28 3.60
N PRO A 31 3.73 -13.09 3.57
CA PRO A 31 2.46 -12.68 4.19
C PRO A 31 2.58 -12.35 5.68
N GLU A 32 3.44 -13.05 6.42
CA GLU A 32 3.63 -12.80 7.84
C GLU A 32 4.34 -11.47 8.10
N MET A 33 5.29 -11.09 7.24
CA MET A 33 5.93 -9.78 7.33
C MET A 33 4.96 -8.68 6.93
N LYS A 34 4.21 -8.89 5.85
CA LYS A 34 3.24 -7.90 5.38
C LYS A 34 2.18 -7.59 6.44
N ARG A 35 1.75 -8.60 7.19
CA ARG A 35 0.79 -8.42 8.28
C ARG A 35 1.27 -7.44 9.33
N GLN A 36 2.58 -7.34 9.55
CA GLN A 36 3.15 -6.50 10.59
C GLN A 36 3.15 -5.01 10.25
N TRP A 37 3.05 -4.66 8.98
CA TRP A 37 3.01 -3.24 8.58
C TRP A 37 1.73 -2.84 7.86
N PHE A 38 1.02 -3.78 7.26
CA PHE A 38 -0.22 -3.50 6.53
C PHE A 38 -1.42 -3.85 7.40
N GLY A 39 -2.09 -2.81 7.94
CA GLY A 39 -3.21 -2.98 8.84
C GLY A 39 -2.82 -3.24 10.29
N SER A 40 -1.69 -2.71 10.73
CA SER A 40 -1.23 -2.84 12.11
C SER A 40 -1.89 -1.78 13.01
N GLY A 41 -1.59 -1.87 14.32
CA GLY A 41 -2.11 -0.95 15.32
C GLY A 41 -3.51 -1.32 15.77
N ASP A 42 -4.42 -0.34 15.81
CA ASP A 42 -5.79 -0.51 16.26
C ASP A 42 -6.74 -1.05 15.18
N PHE A 43 -6.18 -1.48 14.05
CA PHE A 43 -6.97 -2.04 12.96
C PHE A 43 -7.44 -3.45 13.31
N VAL A 44 -8.76 -3.66 13.31
CA VAL A 44 -9.36 -4.96 13.56
C VAL A 44 -9.68 -5.60 12.21
N GLU A 45 -8.97 -6.67 11.90
CA GLU A 45 -9.09 -7.38 10.63
C GLU A 45 -10.35 -8.26 10.62
N GLN A 46 -11.13 -8.21 9.55
CA GLN A 46 -12.27 -9.09 9.32
C GLN A 46 -11.93 -10.19 8.34
N GLU A 47 -11.22 -9.85 7.28
CA GLU A 47 -10.80 -10.83 6.28
C GLU A 47 -9.45 -10.44 5.74
N ARG A 48 -8.60 -11.44 5.56
CA ARG A 48 -7.30 -11.30 4.91
C ARG A 48 -7.06 -12.47 3.99
N ARG A 49 -6.63 -12.16 2.79
CA ARG A 49 -6.19 -13.15 1.82
C ARG A 49 -5.01 -12.57 1.07
N GLU A 50 -3.97 -13.35 0.91
CA GLU A 50 -2.77 -12.88 0.21
C GLU A 50 -2.26 -13.99 -0.69
N ASP A 51 -2.43 -13.82 -1.99
CA ASP A 51 -1.93 -14.74 -3.01
C ASP A 51 -0.92 -13.97 -3.86
N PHE A 52 0.35 -13.97 -3.44
CA PHE A 52 1.39 -13.15 -4.04
C PHE A 52 1.97 -13.84 -5.28
N ARG A 53 1.23 -13.72 -6.39
CA ARG A 53 1.63 -14.18 -7.72
C ARG A 53 0.86 -13.38 -8.76
N VAL A 54 1.36 -13.33 -9.99
CA VAL A 54 0.64 -12.67 -11.08
C VAL A 54 -0.71 -13.34 -11.27
N GLY A 55 -1.77 -12.54 -11.28
CA GLY A 55 -3.15 -13.02 -11.31
C GLY A 55 -3.70 -13.36 -9.92
N GLY A 56 -2.86 -13.35 -8.89
CA GLY A 56 -3.30 -13.59 -7.52
C GLY A 56 -4.03 -12.39 -6.95
N VAL A 57 -4.85 -12.63 -5.94
CA VAL A 57 -5.72 -11.63 -5.31
C VAL A 57 -5.27 -11.40 -3.88
N ALA A 58 -5.29 -10.13 -3.46
CA ALA A 58 -5.09 -9.74 -2.08
C ALA A 58 -6.37 -9.10 -1.56
N ILE A 59 -6.84 -9.55 -0.41
CA ILE A 59 -8.04 -9.03 0.27
C ILE A 59 -7.62 -8.60 1.66
N HIS A 60 -8.02 -7.39 2.05
CA HIS A 60 -7.76 -6.91 3.38
C HIS A 60 -8.93 -6.03 3.85
N ASP A 61 -9.79 -6.62 4.66
CA ASP A 61 -10.97 -5.96 5.18
C ASP A 61 -10.85 -5.78 6.68
N GLY A 62 -11.27 -4.64 7.18
CA GLY A 62 -11.30 -4.35 8.58
C GLY A 62 -11.60 -2.89 8.86
N ARG A 63 -11.50 -2.53 10.13
CA ARG A 63 -11.72 -1.15 10.56
C ARG A 63 -10.82 -0.77 11.71
N ARG A 64 -10.45 0.49 11.74
CA ARG A 64 -9.83 1.09 12.91
C ARG A 64 -10.92 1.45 13.91
N LYS A 65 -10.56 1.51 15.18
CA LYS A 65 -11.50 1.87 16.24
C LYS A 65 -12.23 3.17 15.89
N GLY A 66 -13.56 3.10 15.81
CA GLY A 66 -14.38 4.24 15.47
C GLY A 66 -14.40 4.64 14.00
N GLY A 67 -13.73 3.88 13.13
CA GLY A 67 -13.68 4.18 11.70
C GLY A 67 -14.65 3.36 10.86
N PRO A 68 -14.71 3.67 9.56
CA PRO A 68 -15.55 2.90 8.64
C PRO A 68 -14.96 1.52 8.35
N LEU A 69 -15.81 0.60 7.89
CA LEU A 69 -15.35 -0.67 7.36
C LEU A 69 -14.60 -0.39 6.05
N SER A 70 -13.32 -0.67 6.04
CA SER A 70 -12.47 -0.52 4.87
C SER A 70 -12.31 -1.89 4.20
N GLN A 71 -12.55 -1.96 2.91
CA GLN A 71 -12.37 -3.17 2.12
C GLN A 71 -11.38 -2.88 1.00
N PHE A 72 -10.31 -3.65 0.98
CA PHE A 72 -9.23 -3.55 -0.01
C PHE A 72 -9.25 -4.80 -0.87
N ARG A 73 -9.29 -4.63 -2.17
CA ARG A 73 -9.31 -5.72 -3.15
C ARG A 73 -8.28 -5.44 -4.22
N ALA A 74 -7.22 -6.24 -4.27
CA ALA A 74 -6.14 -6.06 -5.23
C ALA A 74 -5.94 -7.29 -6.11
N THR A 75 -5.44 -7.06 -7.30
CA THR A 75 -4.98 -8.12 -8.21
C THR A 75 -3.57 -7.78 -8.65
N TYR A 76 -2.63 -8.71 -8.46
CA TYR A 76 -1.26 -8.53 -8.91
C TYR A 76 -1.20 -8.73 -10.42
N THR A 77 -0.68 -7.75 -11.13
CA THR A 77 -0.59 -7.78 -12.59
C THR A 77 0.84 -8.02 -13.08
N ASP A 78 1.85 -7.69 -12.27
CA ASP A 78 3.24 -7.93 -12.58
C ASP A 78 4.04 -8.11 -11.30
N ILE A 79 4.84 -9.16 -11.24
CA ILE A 79 5.77 -9.40 -10.13
C ILE A 79 7.09 -9.84 -10.74
N ARG A 80 8.11 -9.00 -10.55
CA ARG A 80 9.48 -9.32 -10.95
C ARG A 80 10.33 -9.36 -9.68
N PRO A 81 10.74 -10.54 -9.24
CA PRO A 81 11.41 -10.68 -7.94
C PRO A 81 12.57 -9.71 -7.76
N TYR A 82 12.57 -9.05 -6.61
CA TYR A 82 13.58 -8.10 -6.16
C TYR A 82 13.62 -6.79 -6.96
N GLU A 83 12.72 -6.59 -7.92
CA GLU A 83 12.74 -5.42 -8.78
C GLU A 83 11.42 -4.65 -8.81
N ARG A 84 10.29 -5.33 -9.01
CA ARG A 84 9.03 -4.62 -9.29
C ARG A 84 7.79 -5.40 -8.89
N ILE A 85 6.81 -4.67 -8.37
CA ILE A 85 5.47 -5.19 -8.09
C ILE A 85 4.47 -4.20 -8.67
N ILE A 86 3.52 -4.68 -9.47
CA ILE A 86 2.40 -3.85 -9.95
C ILE A 86 1.11 -4.56 -9.57
N TYR A 87 0.19 -3.79 -8.99
CA TYR A 87 -1.15 -4.29 -8.72
C TYR A 87 -2.19 -3.20 -8.94
N THR A 88 -3.40 -3.63 -9.31
CA THR A 88 -4.58 -2.76 -9.33
C THR A 88 -5.39 -3.06 -8.08
N TYR A 89 -6.08 -2.05 -7.53
CA TYR A 89 -6.93 -2.30 -6.39
C TYR A 89 -8.10 -1.34 -6.31
N ASP A 90 -9.15 -1.82 -5.67
CA ASP A 90 -10.33 -1.04 -5.33
C ASP A 90 -10.46 -0.92 -3.82
N MET A 91 -11.00 0.20 -3.37
CA MET A 91 -11.34 0.42 -1.96
C MET A 91 -12.81 0.72 -1.83
N TRP A 92 -13.44 0.12 -0.83
CA TRP A 92 -14.79 0.45 -0.39
C TRP A 92 -14.74 0.92 1.05
N LEU A 93 -15.60 1.89 1.39
CA LEU A 93 -15.78 2.36 2.76
C LEU A 93 -17.26 2.21 3.10
N ASP A 94 -17.56 1.40 4.15
CA ASP A 94 -18.92 1.06 4.54
C ASP A 94 -19.78 0.60 3.35
N GLY A 95 -19.18 -0.23 2.49
CA GLY A 95 -19.86 -0.82 1.34
C GLY A 95 -19.98 0.08 0.12
N VAL A 96 -19.45 1.30 0.16
CA VAL A 96 -19.52 2.25 -0.95
C VAL A 96 -18.16 2.34 -1.64
N HIS A 97 -18.15 2.16 -2.96
CA HIS A 97 -16.90 2.22 -3.74
C HIS A 97 -16.27 3.61 -3.63
N ALA A 98 -15.03 3.66 -3.16
CA ALA A 98 -14.33 4.91 -2.87
C ALA A 98 -13.24 5.23 -3.90
N SER A 99 -12.55 4.23 -4.44
CA SER A 99 -11.45 4.47 -5.37
C SER A 99 -11.08 3.23 -6.15
N THR A 100 -10.44 3.46 -7.31
CA THR A 100 -9.75 2.44 -8.12
C THR A 100 -8.37 2.97 -8.44
N SER A 101 -7.34 2.16 -8.23
CA SER A 101 -5.95 2.60 -8.35
C SER A 101 -5.05 1.55 -8.98
N ILE A 102 -3.93 2.02 -9.54
CA ILE A 102 -2.82 1.20 -9.99
C ILE A 102 -1.60 1.61 -9.18
N THR A 103 -0.94 0.64 -8.56
CA THR A 103 0.27 0.87 -7.78
C THR A 103 1.45 0.19 -8.44
N THR A 104 2.57 0.91 -8.56
CA THR A 104 3.85 0.38 -9.06
C THR A 104 4.90 0.60 -7.97
N ILE A 105 5.51 -0.51 -7.54
CA ILE A 105 6.61 -0.48 -6.55
C ILE A 105 7.87 -0.96 -7.26
N VAL A 106 8.91 -0.11 -7.23
CA VAL A 106 10.21 -0.42 -7.83
C VAL A 106 11.26 -0.42 -6.73
N LEU A 107 12.07 -1.47 -6.69
CA LEU A 107 13.21 -1.60 -5.78
C LEU A 107 14.51 -1.54 -6.56
N GLU A 108 15.46 -0.75 -6.08
CA GLU A 108 16.78 -0.64 -6.68
C GLU A 108 17.84 -0.70 -5.58
N PRO A 109 18.93 -1.47 -5.78
CA PRO A 109 20.04 -1.41 -4.86
C PRO A 109 20.58 0.02 -4.78
N SER A 110 20.95 0.46 -3.59
CA SER A 110 21.47 1.81 -3.38
C SER A 110 22.63 1.78 -2.39
N GLU A 111 23.63 2.59 -2.65
CA GLU A 111 24.78 2.77 -1.76
C GLU A 111 24.79 4.17 -1.15
N ASP A 112 23.64 4.85 -1.13
CA ASP A 112 23.51 6.22 -0.60
C ASP A 112 23.75 6.32 0.91
N GLY A 113 23.75 5.18 1.62
CA GLY A 113 24.01 5.12 3.06
C GLY A 113 25.33 4.43 3.38
N ASP A 114 25.48 4.00 4.64
CA ASP A 114 26.69 3.36 5.17
C ASP A 114 26.72 1.85 4.86
N GLY A 115 26.47 1.47 3.64
CA GLY A 115 26.50 0.06 3.23
C GLY A 115 25.37 -0.26 2.26
N PRO A 116 25.18 -1.56 1.94
CA PRO A 116 24.13 -1.96 1.01
C PRO A 116 22.76 -1.53 1.51
N GLY A 117 22.03 -0.83 0.66
CA GLY A 117 20.68 -0.39 0.95
C GLY A 117 19.79 -0.52 -0.26
N THR A 118 18.55 -0.09 -0.10
CA THR A 118 17.53 -0.18 -1.13
C THR A 118 16.82 1.15 -1.26
N ARG A 119 16.67 1.62 -2.49
CA ARG A 119 15.76 2.71 -2.83
C ARG A 119 14.45 2.11 -3.30
N LEU A 120 13.38 2.52 -2.66
CA LEU A 120 12.02 2.12 -3.05
C LEU A 120 11.33 3.32 -3.67
N THR A 121 10.72 3.13 -4.84
CA THR A 121 9.87 4.13 -5.47
C THR A 121 8.45 3.57 -5.55
N PHE A 122 7.51 4.27 -4.95
CA PHE A 122 6.10 3.89 -4.90
C PHE A 122 5.31 4.91 -5.70
N THR A 123 4.72 4.47 -6.83
CA THR A 123 3.88 5.33 -7.67
C THR A 123 2.46 4.80 -7.63
N GLU A 124 1.51 5.67 -7.32
CA GLU A 124 0.10 5.30 -7.36
C GLU A 124 -0.67 6.28 -8.23
N GLN A 125 -1.46 5.74 -9.15
CA GLN A 125 -2.35 6.47 -10.04
C GLN A 125 -3.76 6.00 -9.77
N GLY A 126 -4.68 6.91 -9.52
CA GLY A 126 -6.01 6.47 -9.14
C GLY A 126 -7.11 7.49 -9.40
N VAL A 127 -8.33 6.98 -9.26
CA VAL A 127 -9.55 7.76 -9.33
C VAL A 127 -10.23 7.67 -7.96
N HIS A 128 -10.47 8.83 -7.35
CA HIS A 128 -11.19 8.94 -6.08
C HIS A 128 -12.60 9.45 -6.34
N LEU A 129 -13.58 8.79 -5.75
CA LEU A 129 -14.99 9.13 -5.93
C LEU A 129 -15.45 10.02 -4.77
N ASP A 130 -15.91 11.22 -5.09
CA ASP A 130 -16.36 12.19 -4.09
C ASP A 130 -17.58 11.68 -3.32
N GLY A 131 -17.74 12.18 -2.11
CA GLY A 131 -18.88 11.86 -1.27
C GLY A 131 -18.74 10.58 -0.45
N VAL A 132 -17.63 9.89 -0.55
CA VAL A 132 -17.34 8.68 0.24
C VAL A 132 -16.41 9.01 1.40
N HIS A 133 -15.34 9.73 1.10
CA HIS A 133 -14.33 10.11 2.10
C HIS A 133 -14.02 11.61 1.98
N GLY A 134 -15.07 12.42 1.80
CA GLY A 134 -14.99 13.84 1.58
C GLY A 134 -14.72 14.18 0.11
N PRO A 135 -14.34 15.45 -0.18
CA PRO A 135 -14.00 15.86 -1.53
C PRO A 135 -12.82 15.08 -2.09
N GLY A 136 -12.84 14.78 -3.38
CA GLY A 136 -11.83 13.97 -4.04
C GLY A 136 -10.40 14.40 -3.83
N PRO A 137 -10.05 15.71 -3.93
CA PRO A 137 -8.68 16.17 -3.65
C PRO A 137 -8.23 15.88 -2.24
N LYS A 138 -9.13 15.97 -1.25
CA LYS A 138 -8.84 15.65 0.14
C LYS A 138 -8.64 14.15 0.31
N ALA A 139 -9.46 13.33 -0.35
CA ALA A 139 -9.35 11.88 -0.31
C ALA A 139 -8.01 11.44 -0.93
N ALA A 140 -7.61 12.05 -2.05
CA ALA A 140 -6.33 11.76 -2.70
C ALA A 140 -5.14 12.13 -1.81
N ALA A 141 -5.18 13.31 -1.17
CA ALA A 141 -4.13 13.73 -0.23
C ALA A 141 -4.04 12.78 0.97
N GLY A 142 -5.18 12.36 1.50
CA GLY A 142 -5.23 11.40 2.61
C GLY A 142 -4.67 10.04 2.23
N ARG A 143 -4.90 9.58 1.01
CA ARG A 143 -4.35 8.32 0.50
C ARG A 143 -2.83 8.39 0.44
N LYS A 144 -2.28 9.49 -0.07
CA LYS A 144 -0.83 9.69 -0.12
C LYS A 144 -0.22 9.69 1.28
N GLU A 145 -0.84 10.41 2.21
CA GLU A 145 -0.37 10.48 3.60
C GLU A 145 -0.41 9.11 4.28
N GLY A 146 -1.50 8.36 4.09
CA GLY A 146 -1.64 7.02 4.63
C GLY A 146 -0.59 6.07 4.06
N THR A 147 -0.32 6.16 2.77
CA THR A 147 0.71 5.34 2.12
C THR A 147 2.10 5.68 2.65
N ALA A 148 2.40 6.98 2.83
CA ALA A 148 3.67 7.39 3.42
C ALA A 148 3.87 6.76 4.80
N GLY A 149 2.82 6.72 5.62
CA GLY A 149 2.86 6.06 6.92
C GLY A 149 3.15 4.56 6.83
N LEU A 150 2.58 3.88 5.84
CA LEU A 150 2.84 2.45 5.61
C LEU A 150 4.30 2.21 5.23
N LEU A 151 4.86 3.04 4.35
CA LEU A 151 6.27 2.92 3.95
C LEU A 151 7.21 3.18 5.12
N ASP A 152 6.86 4.09 6.02
CA ASP A 152 7.63 4.33 7.23
C ASP A 152 7.52 3.16 8.21
N ALA A 153 6.36 2.51 8.29
CA ALA A 153 6.18 1.31 9.10
C ALA A 153 7.05 0.15 8.60
N ILE A 154 7.18 0.01 7.29
CA ILE A 154 8.11 -0.97 6.70
C ILE A 154 9.54 -0.68 7.16
N GLY A 155 9.96 0.58 7.11
CA GLY A 155 11.30 0.98 7.55
C GLY A 155 11.56 0.63 9.01
N ALA A 156 10.59 0.89 9.87
CA ALA A 156 10.70 0.55 11.30
C ALA A 156 10.80 -0.97 11.51
N LEU A 157 10.00 -1.74 10.77
CA LEU A 157 10.02 -3.20 10.84
C LEU A 157 11.38 -3.75 10.41
N LEU A 158 11.94 -3.25 9.32
CA LEU A 158 13.22 -3.72 8.80
C LEU A 158 14.38 -3.42 9.75
N GLN A 159 14.34 -2.28 10.44
CA GLN A 159 15.34 -1.93 11.45
C GLN A 159 15.20 -2.79 12.69
N GLY A 160 13.98 -3.05 13.14
CA GLY A 160 13.71 -3.89 14.31
C GLY A 160 14.17 -5.34 14.12
N ALA A 161 14.16 -5.85 12.90
CA ALA A 161 14.56 -7.21 12.59
C ALA A 161 16.07 -7.47 12.74
N HIS A 162 16.86 -6.44 13.01
CA HIS A 162 18.30 -6.56 13.27
C HIS A 162 18.63 -6.78 14.76
N ARG A 163 17.65 -6.77 15.61
CA ARG A 163 17.85 -6.98 17.06
C ARG A 163 17.85 -8.44 17.45
#